data_4bff98f7607bf6b62cadae934f3c2260
#
_entry.id   4bff98f7607bf6b62cadae934f3c2260
#
_cell.length_a   1.000
_cell.length_b   1.000
_cell.length_c   1.000
_cell.angle_alpha   90.00
_cell.angle_beta   90.00
_cell.angle_gamma   90.00
#
_symmetry.space_group_name_H-M   'P 1'
#
loop_
_entity.id
_entity.type
_entity.pdbx_description
1 polymer ?
#
loop_
_entity_poly.entity_id
_entity_poly.type
_entity_poly.pdbx_seq_one_letter_code
_entity_poly.pdbx_strand_id
1 'polypeptide(L)'
;MDYQKIINIAVIAHVDAGKSTLVDAFLKQSHVFKDNEKVVDCIMDSNDLERERGITIYSKNCSVQYKDYKINIVDTPGHADFSSEVERIIRTVDTVILLVDSAEGPMPQTRFVLQKALENGLRPILLINKMDKQDARAEEVIDECYELMLELNATDDQLDFPILYGCAREGIVRYEWEDTNTDINPLFETIVHHAQAYPDLNDESLQMQITALAYDDYIGRLGVGRIYKGTLKAATTYEICNADGSAHQGKTNQIFVYKGLSRIPVDEIQSGEICMISGIPDINIGDTLCPIGQPDPLPSIKIEEPTLSMNFMVNDSPFAGQSGKYVTSRNIRERLEKELEVNVGLKVEDTDSTDTFKVSGRGELHLTVLLEQMRREGYEIGVSRPQVILRKIDGVTCEPVEEVVIDVPTEYSGSVISALNVRKGLLSNMEDQGSYTRITYMCPTRGLIGFRSDFINMTHGEGTMVQRLADYEPWKGEIPQRENGALISTETGGAMTYALWNIQNRGSLFIGAQTPVYEGMIIGVSAKNLDMGVNPIKNKKMTAVRSTGNDEAMKLVPPKILTLEQAIEFINDDELVEITPTDIRVRKKYLTAIERRKHARELGKIENESDE
;
A
#
# COMPACT_ATOMS: atom_id res chain seq x y z
N MET A 1 -33.54 -2.75 23.12
CA MET A 1 -33.33 -1.71 22.08
C MET A 1 -34.41 -1.86 21.01
N ASP A 2 -34.88 -0.75 20.45
CA ASP A 2 -35.69 -0.86 19.23
C ASP A 2 -34.74 -1.30 18.10
N TYR A 3 -35.17 -2.28 17.30
CA TYR A 3 -34.39 -2.79 16.18
C TYR A 3 -34.15 -1.68 15.16
N GLN A 4 -32.89 -1.44 14.84
CA GLN A 4 -32.47 -0.48 13.80
C GLN A 4 -32.12 -1.24 12.52
N LYS A 5 -32.66 -0.82 11.39
CA LYS A 5 -32.28 -1.38 10.09
C LYS A 5 -30.86 -0.98 9.74
N ILE A 6 -29.97 -1.95 9.58
CA ILE A 6 -28.55 -1.76 9.30
C ILE A 6 -28.24 -2.25 7.90
N ILE A 7 -27.44 -1.48 7.17
CA ILE A 7 -26.84 -1.86 5.89
C ILE A 7 -25.36 -1.53 5.96
N ASN A 8 -24.51 -2.47 5.60
CA ASN A 8 -23.06 -2.28 5.55
C ASN A 8 -22.62 -2.23 4.08
N ILE A 9 -21.93 -1.19 3.68
CA ILE A 9 -21.47 -1.01 2.30
C ILE A 9 -19.96 -0.82 2.25
N ALA A 10 -19.32 -1.28 1.19
CA ALA A 10 -17.94 -0.92 0.84
C ALA A 10 -17.91 -0.16 -0.49
N VAL A 11 -16.98 0.78 -0.62
CA VAL A 11 -16.77 1.51 -1.87
C VAL A 11 -15.53 0.95 -2.57
N ILE A 12 -15.73 0.36 -3.73
CA ILE A 12 -14.70 -0.16 -4.60
C ILE A 12 -14.42 0.88 -5.69
N ALA A 13 -13.18 1.29 -5.81
CA ALA A 13 -12.77 2.24 -6.82
C ALA A 13 -11.29 2.06 -7.16
N HIS A 14 -10.92 2.42 -8.36
CA HIS A 14 -9.54 2.64 -8.73
C HIS A 14 -9.02 3.95 -8.09
N VAL A 15 -7.70 4.11 -8.02
CA VAL A 15 -7.05 5.34 -7.57
C VAL A 15 -7.53 6.51 -8.43
N ASP A 16 -7.80 7.65 -7.81
CA ASP A 16 -8.33 8.86 -8.45
C ASP A 16 -9.76 8.78 -9.03
N ALA A 17 -10.47 7.66 -8.97
CA ALA A 17 -11.86 7.58 -9.41
C ALA A 17 -12.84 8.45 -8.57
N GLY A 18 -12.37 8.96 -7.41
CA GLY A 18 -13.14 9.87 -6.56
C GLY A 18 -13.78 9.22 -5.34
N LYS A 19 -13.21 8.10 -4.86
CA LYS A 19 -13.72 7.36 -3.69
C LYS A 19 -13.82 8.23 -2.44
N SER A 20 -12.73 8.84 -1.99
CA SER A 20 -12.71 9.69 -0.78
C SER A 20 -13.66 10.89 -0.94
N THR A 21 -13.77 11.45 -2.14
CA THR A 21 -14.71 12.53 -2.45
C THR A 21 -16.17 12.10 -2.34
N LEU A 22 -16.49 10.86 -2.77
CA LEU A 22 -17.84 10.29 -2.62
C LEU A 22 -18.18 10.08 -1.14
N VAL A 23 -17.25 9.54 -0.35
CA VAL A 23 -17.47 9.34 1.09
C VAL A 23 -17.62 10.68 1.81
N ASP A 24 -16.88 11.70 1.43
CA ASP A 24 -17.08 13.07 1.92
C ASP A 24 -18.49 13.60 1.61
N ALA A 25 -18.99 13.34 0.39
CA ALA A 25 -20.35 13.72 0.01
C ALA A 25 -21.41 12.99 0.85
N PHE A 26 -21.22 11.69 1.15
CA PHE A 26 -22.06 10.95 2.08
C PHE A 26 -22.12 11.61 3.46
N LEU A 27 -20.95 11.94 4.03
CA LEU A 27 -20.86 12.53 5.36
C LEU A 27 -21.42 13.96 5.41
N LYS A 28 -21.19 14.76 4.38
CA LYS A 28 -21.68 16.15 4.31
C LYS A 28 -23.21 16.20 4.19
N GLN A 29 -23.79 15.37 3.32
CA GLN A 29 -25.26 15.41 3.06
C GLN A 29 -26.11 14.61 4.05
N SER A 30 -25.51 13.70 4.83
CA SER A 30 -26.20 13.01 5.93
C SER A 30 -26.28 13.82 7.24
N HIS A 31 -25.91 15.11 7.24
CA HIS A 31 -25.93 15.99 8.41
C HIS A 31 -25.13 15.46 9.62
N VAL A 32 -24.06 14.70 9.37
CA VAL A 32 -23.14 14.24 10.42
C VAL A 32 -22.41 15.41 11.06
N PHE A 33 -22.15 16.47 10.30
CA PHE A 33 -21.48 17.70 10.76
C PHE A 33 -22.48 18.78 11.16
N LYS A 34 -22.12 19.60 12.15
CA LYS A 34 -22.89 20.78 12.52
C LYS A 34 -22.70 21.89 11.47
N ASP A 35 -23.74 22.69 11.21
CA ASP A 35 -23.75 23.73 10.18
C ASP A 35 -22.59 24.75 10.24
N ASN A 36 -21.89 24.86 11.38
CA ASN A 36 -20.77 25.78 11.62
C ASN A 36 -19.39 25.08 11.67
N GLU A 37 -19.29 23.79 11.38
CA GLU A 37 -18.05 23.04 11.44
C GLU A 37 -17.29 23.20 10.11
N LYS A 38 -16.04 23.69 10.17
CA LYS A 38 -15.18 23.73 8.98
C LYS A 38 -14.72 22.32 8.63
N VAL A 39 -15.32 21.76 7.63
CA VAL A 39 -15.00 20.43 7.11
C VAL A 39 -13.83 20.55 6.15
N VAL A 40 -12.74 19.84 6.40
CA VAL A 40 -11.60 19.72 5.49
C VAL A 40 -11.95 18.65 4.46
N ASP A 41 -11.54 18.82 3.20
CA ASP A 41 -11.74 17.81 2.16
C ASP A 41 -10.91 16.54 2.44
N CYS A 42 -11.37 15.40 1.95
CA CYS A 42 -10.80 14.07 2.21
C CYS A 42 -10.78 13.72 3.71
N ILE A 43 -11.94 13.84 4.36
CA ILE A 43 -12.09 13.69 5.82
C ILE A 43 -11.66 12.29 6.28
N MET A 44 -11.93 11.27 5.48
CA MET A 44 -11.54 9.90 5.78
C MET A 44 -10.03 9.69 5.63
N ASP A 45 -9.35 10.40 4.74
CA ASP A 45 -7.90 10.33 4.56
C ASP A 45 -7.19 11.16 5.64
N SER A 46 -7.28 10.70 6.89
CA SER A 46 -6.72 11.40 8.05
C SER A 46 -5.20 11.33 8.14
N ASN A 47 -4.56 10.43 7.38
CA ASN A 47 -3.11 10.27 7.32
C ASN A 47 -2.55 11.14 6.18
N ASP A 48 -1.53 11.96 6.49
CA ASP A 48 -0.88 12.82 5.50
C ASP A 48 -0.30 12.02 4.31
N LEU A 49 0.15 10.78 4.56
CA LEU A 49 0.63 9.86 3.51
C LEU A 49 -0.46 9.45 2.52
N GLU A 50 -1.68 9.17 3.00
CA GLU A 50 -2.81 8.83 2.15
C GLU A 50 -3.17 10.01 1.24
N ARG A 51 -3.22 11.24 1.82
CA ARG A 51 -3.50 12.46 1.05
C ARG A 51 -2.43 12.78 0.00
N GLU A 52 -1.15 12.63 0.36
CA GLU A 52 -0.03 12.89 -0.56
C GLU A 52 0.03 11.91 -1.71
N ARG A 53 -0.35 10.63 -1.45
CA ARG A 53 -0.29 9.55 -2.45
C ARG A 53 -1.60 9.35 -3.19
N GLY A 54 -2.69 9.94 -2.73
CA GLY A 54 -4.03 9.74 -3.28
C GLY A 54 -4.57 8.31 -3.12
N ILE A 55 -4.03 7.51 -2.18
CA ILE A 55 -4.43 6.12 -1.96
C ILE A 55 -4.89 5.89 -0.53
N THR A 56 -5.91 5.06 -0.34
CA THR A 56 -6.29 4.56 0.98
C THR A 56 -5.35 3.42 1.37
N ILE A 57 -4.69 3.54 2.52
CA ILE A 57 -3.75 2.55 3.06
C ILE A 57 -4.46 1.69 4.11
N TYR A 58 -5.16 2.33 5.04
CA TYR A 58 -5.90 1.66 6.11
C TYR A 58 -7.40 1.75 5.87
N SER A 59 -8.09 0.64 6.12
CA SER A 59 -9.55 0.66 6.11
C SER A 59 -10.08 1.53 7.24
N LYS A 60 -11.09 2.33 6.94
CA LYS A 60 -11.76 3.19 7.90
C LYS A 60 -13.25 2.97 7.83
N ASN A 61 -13.88 3.06 8.98
CA ASN A 61 -15.32 2.90 9.10
C ASN A 61 -15.96 4.23 9.47
N CYS A 62 -17.05 4.54 8.83
CA CYS A 62 -17.94 5.60 9.25
C CYS A 62 -19.39 5.15 9.13
N SER A 63 -20.31 5.90 9.69
CA SER A 63 -21.73 5.59 9.55
C SER A 63 -22.56 6.83 9.31
N VAL A 64 -23.59 6.69 8.52
CA VAL A 64 -24.55 7.75 8.23
C VAL A 64 -25.96 7.26 8.55
N GLN A 65 -26.83 8.20 8.91
CA GLN A 65 -28.25 7.92 9.13
C GLN A 65 -29.05 8.39 7.92
N TYR A 66 -29.79 7.50 7.30
CA TYR A 66 -30.71 7.84 6.23
C TYR A 66 -32.09 7.28 6.51
N LYS A 67 -33.08 8.16 6.75
CA LYS A 67 -34.41 7.78 7.24
C LYS A 67 -34.31 6.90 8.50
N ASP A 68 -34.90 5.70 8.48
CA ASP A 68 -34.85 4.69 9.55
C ASP A 68 -33.68 3.69 9.40
N TYR A 69 -32.80 3.90 8.43
CA TYR A 69 -31.63 3.06 8.18
C TYR A 69 -30.35 3.66 8.72
N LYS A 70 -29.53 2.83 9.34
CA LYS A 70 -28.13 3.11 9.61
C LYS A 70 -27.29 2.46 8.49
N ILE A 71 -26.53 3.25 7.78
CA ILE A 71 -25.64 2.78 6.72
C ILE A 71 -24.20 2.92 7.22
N ASN A 72 -23.53 1.79 7.43
CA ASN A 72 -22.11 1.76 7.73
C ASN A 72 -21.35 1.73 6.41
N ILE A 73 -20.38 2.60 6.28
CA ILE A 73 -19.52 2.73 5.10
C ILE A 73 -18.12 2.30 5.49
N VAL A 74 -17.62 1.29 4.82
CA VAL A 74 -16.25 0.78 5.00
C VAL A 74 -15.42 1.22 3.82
N ASP A 75 -14.41 2.04 4.08
CA ASP A 75 -13.46 2.46 3.07
C ASP A 75 -12.43 1.37 2.81
N THR A 76 -12.24 0.98 1.54
CA THR A 76 -11.37 -0.12 1.15
C THR A 76 -10.07 0.38 0.55
N PRO A 77 -8.90 -0.20 0.91
CA PRO A 77 -7.67 0.04 0.16
C PRO A 77 -7.82 -0.36 -1.31
N GLY A 78 -7.28 0.46 -2.20
CA GLY A 78 -7.32 0.19 -3.65
C GLY A 78 -6.10 -0.54 -4.20
N HIS A 79 -5.02 -0.70 -3.42
CA HIS A 79 -3.76 -1.28 -3.88
C HIS A 79 -3.64 -2.78 -3.56
N ALA A 80 -3.06 -3.55 -4.48
CA ALA A 80 -2.94 -5.01 -4.36
C ALA A 80 -2.12 -5.47 -3.13
N ASP A 81 -1.15 -4.70 -2.66
CA ASP A 81 -0.37 -5.01 -1.44
C ASP A 81 -1.24 -5.08 -0.18
N PHE A 82 -2.46 -4.53 -0.23
CA PHE A 82 -3.46 -4.57 0.83
C PHE A 82 -4.64 -5.51 0.52
N SER A 83 -4.44 -6.47 -0.38
CA SER A 83 -5.46 -7.43 -0.85
C SER A 83 -6.19 -8.15 0.27
N SER A 84 -5.48 -8.56 1.32
CA SER A 84 -6.10 -9.27 2.44
C SER A 84 -6.95 -8.36 3.34
N GLU A 85 -6.64 -7.06 3.42
CA GLU A 85 -7.50 -6.07 4.06
C GLU A 85 -8.84 -5.99 3.31
N VAL A 86 -8.77 -5.92 1.99
CA VAL A 86 -9.95 -5.91 1.12
C VAL A 86 -10.79 -7.17 1.29
N GLU A 87 -10.17 -8.36 1.25
CA GLU A 87 -10.89 -9.63 1.40
C GLU A 87 -11.62 -9.74 2.75
N ARG A 88 -11.01 -9.22 3.83
CA ARG A 88 -11.63 -9.18 5.15
C ARG A 88 -12.80 -8.21 5.23
N ILE A 89 -12.66 -7.04 4.61
CA ILE A 89 -13.71 -6.02 4.57
C ILE A 89 -14.92 -6.53 3.78
N ILE A 90 -14.70 -7.12 2.63
CA ILE A 90 -15.76 -7.65 1.76
C ILE A 90 -16.67 -8.65 2.48
N ARG A 91 -16.14 -9.41 3.45
CA ARG A 91 -16.94 -10.32 4.28
C ARG A 91 -17.86 -9.59 5.27
N THR A 92 -17.58 -8.33 5.60
CA THR A 92 -18.35 -7.58 6.60
C THR A 92 -19.48 -6.75 6.00
N VAL A 93 -19.57 -6.66 4.68
CA VAL A 93 -20.53 -5.78 4.01
C VAL A 93 -21.66 -6.56 3.32
N ASP A 94 -22.75 -5.88 3.03
CA ASP A 94 -23.96 -6.44 2.42
C ASP A 94 -24.03 -6.17 0.92
N THR A 95 -23.39 -5.07 0.47
CA THR A 95 -23.27 -4.69 -0.93
C THR A 95 -22.02 -3.83 -1.15
N VAL A 96 -21.67 -3.64 -2.39
CA VAL A 96 -20.52 -2.80 -2.80
C VAL A 96 -20.97 -1.74 -3.81
N ILE A 97 -20.40 -0.54 -3.68
CA ILE A 97 -20.53 0.49 -4.71
C ILE A 97 -19.29 0.39 -5.58
N LEU A 98 -19.48 0.04 -6.84
CA LEU A 98 -18.44 0.06 -7.87
C LEU A 98 -18.40 1.47 -8.49
N LEU A 99 -17.41 2.25 -8.08
CA LEU A 99 -17.21 3.62 -8.56
C LEU A 99 -16.24 3.63 -9.74
N VAL A 100 -16.70 4.03 -10.89
CA VAL A 100 -15.92 4.04 -12.15
C VAL A 100 -15.87 5.44 -12.73
N ASP A 101 -14.72 5.84 -13.23
CA ASP A 101 -14.54 7.11 -13.94
C ASP A 101 -15.19 7.05 -15.32
N SER A 102 -15.99 8.05 -15.67
CA SER A 102 -16.74 8.10 -16.93
C SER A 102 -15.87 8.17 -18.18
N ALA A 103 -14.63 8.58 -18.07
CA ALA A 103 -13.68 8.67 -19.18
C ALA A 103 -12.72 7.48 -19.25
N GLU A 104 -12.26 7.00 -18.09
CA GLU A 104 -11.22 5.97 -18.00
C GLU A 104 -11.79 4.55 -18.05
N GLY A 105 -13.01 4.35 -17.51
CA GLY A 105 -13.62 3.02 -17.42
C GLY A 105 -13.09 2.17 -16.26
N PRO A 106 -13.40 0.86 -16.23
CA PRO A 106 -12.98 -0.06 -15.18
C PRO A 106 -11.50 -0.43 -15.33
N MET A 107 -10.68 0.08 -14.41
CA MET A 107 -9.24 -0.12 -14.40
C MET A 107 -8.82 -1.45 -13.74
N PRO A 108 -7.61 -2.00 -14.01
CA PRO A 108 -7.16 -3.29 -13.50
C PRO A 108 -7.23 -3.46 -11.98
N GLN A 109 -7.03 -2.40 -11.20
CA GLN A 109 -7.12 -2.43 -9.74
C GLN A 109 -8.53 -2.77 -9.25
N THR A 110 -9.54 -2.28 -9.94
CA THR A 110 -10.96 -2.54 -9.65
C THR A 110 -11.30 -4.01 -9.80
N ARG A 111 -10.68 -4.69 -10.78
CA ARG A 111 -10.92 -6.10 -11.13
C ARG A 111 -10.75 -7.04 -9.92
N PHE A 112 -9.65 -6.91 -9.17
CA PHE A 112 -9.39 -7.78 -8.02
C PHE A 112 -10.44 -7.63 -6.92
N VAL A 113 -10.74 -6.38 -6.52
CA VAL A 113 -11.69 -6.11 -5.44
C VAL A 113 -13.10 -6.53 -5.86
N LEU A 114 -13.48 -6.27 -7.11
CA LEU A 114 -14.76 -6.70 -7.65
C LEU A 114 -14.86 -8.23 -7.72
N GLN A 115 -13.81 -8.92 -8.16
CA GLN A 115 -13.77 -10.39 -8.15
C GLN A 115 -14.06 -10.95 -6.76
N LYS A 116 -13.40 -10.41 -5.71
CA LYS A 116 -13.64 -10.83 -4.33
C LYS A 116 -15.05 -10.53 -3.84
N ALA A 117 -15.63 -9.42 -4.25
CA ALA A 117 -17.03 -9.10 -3.96
C ALA A 117 -17.99 -10.12 -4.60
N LEU A 118 -17.81 -10.43 -5.87
CA LEU A 118 -18.62 -11.40 -6.60
C LEU A 118 -18.48 -12.82 -6.04
N GLU A 119 -17.25 -13.28 -5.72
CA GLU A 119 -16.98 -14.58 -5.08
C GLU A 119 -17.69 -14.72 -3.72
N ASN A 120 -17.89 -13.62 -2.99
CA ASN A 120 -18.64 -13.59 -1.73
C ASN A 120 -20.16 -13.39 -1.93
N GLY A 121 -20.65 -13.43 -3.16
CA GLY A 121 -22.06 -13.33 -3.49
C GLY A 121 -22.66 -11.94 -3.37
N LEU A 122 -21.84 -10.90 -3.25
CA LEU A 122 -22.31 -9.52 -3.17
C LEU A 122 -22.85 -9.05 -4.52
N ARG A 123 -23.91 -8.24 -4.48
CA ARG A 123 -24.48 -7.60 -5.68
C ARG A 123 -24.02 -6.15 -5.71
N PRO A 124 -23.27 -5.71 -6.73
CA PRO A 124 -22.76 -4.35 -6.81
C PRO A 124 -23.84 -3.32 -7.20
N ILE A 125 -23.54 -2.05 -6.89
CA ILE A 125 -24.23 -0.87 -7.42
C ILE A 125 -23.17 -0.15 -8.26
N LEU A 126 -23.43 0.08 -9.55
CA LEU A 126 -22.51 0.80 -10.43
C LEU A 126 -22.78 2.32 -10.35
N LEU A 127 -21.75 3.09 -10.02
CA LEU A 127 -21.78 4.55 -10.06
C LEU A 127 -20.72 5.07 -11.03
N ILE A 128 -21.18 5.59 -12.17
CA ILE A 128 -20.33 6.27 -13.14
C ILE A 128 -20.06 7.69 -12.65
N ASN A 129 -18.83 7.96 -12.26
CA ASN A 129 -18.42 9.24 -11.65
C ASN A 129 -17.72 10.15 -12.65
N LYS A 130 -17.59 11.43 -12.29
CA LYS A 130 -16.96 12.48 -13.09
C LYS A 130 -17.68 12.73 -14.43
N MET A 131 -18.98 12.66 -14.42
CA MET A 131 -19.82 12.96 -15.59
C MET A 131 -19.71 14.41 -16.07
N ASP A 132 -19.05 15.28 -15.30
CA ASP A 132 -18.70 16.65 -15.67
C ASP A 132 -17.51 16.76 -16.64
N LYS A 133 -16.77 15.68 -16.89
CA LYS A 133 -15.68 15.65 -17.87
C LYS A 133 -16.19 15.81 -19.32
N GLN A 134 -15.39 16.48 -20.16
CA GLN A 134 -15.73 16.67 -21.57
C GLN A 134 -15.59 15.39 -22.42
N ASP A 135 -14.76 14.49 -21.97
CA ASP A 135 -14.45 13.18 -22.57
C ASP A 135 -15.20 12.02 -21.92
N ALA A 136 -16.28 12.32 -21.17
CA ALA A 136 -17.14 11.31 -20.59
C ALA A 136 -17.79 10.43 -21.68
N ARG A 137 -17.66 9.09 -21.52
CA ARG A 137 -18.16 8.06 -22.46
C ARG A 137 -18.96 6.99 -21.71
N ALA A 138 -19.94 7.43 -20.92
CA ALA A 138 -20.62 6.60 -19.93
C ALA A 138 -21.23 5.30 -20.50
N GLU A 139 -21.82 5.32 -21.70
CA GLU A 139 -22.42 4.14 -22.35
C GLU A 139 -21.35 3.06 -22.62
N GLU A 140 -20.19 3.46 -23.17
CA GLU A 140 -19.08 2.54 -23.43
C GLU A 140 -18.52 1.97 -22.12
N VAL A 141 -18.40 2.80 -21.09
CA VAL A 141 -17.91 2.39 -19.76
C VAL A 141 -18.86 1.38 -19.10
N ILE A 142 -20.17 1.52 -19.30
CA ILE A 142 -21.15 0.55 -18.82
C ILE A 142 -20.95 -0.81 -19.51
N ASP A 143 -20.75 -0.82 -20.83
CA ASP A 143 -20.49 -2.04 -21.58
C ASP A 143 -19.19 -2.70 -21.11
N GLU A 144 -18.12 -1.94 -20.92
CA GLU A 144 -16.86 -2.43 -20.33
C GLU A 144 -17.05 -3.02 -18.92
N CYS A 145 -17.92 -2.44 -18.09
CA CYS A 145 -18.25 -2.99 -16.78
C CYS A 145 -19.00 -4.32 -16.87
N TYR A 146 -19.93 -4.47 -17.81
CA TYR A 146 -20.61 -5.74 -18.09
C TYR A 146 -19.63 -6.80 -18.57
N GLU A 147 -18.74 -6.46 -19.52
CA GLU A 147 -17.69 -7.37 -19.98
C GLU A 147 -16.80 -7.83 -18.83
N LEU A 148 -16.34 -6.90 -18.00
CA LEU A 148 -15.54 -7.22 -16.81
C LEU A 148 -16.28 -8.17 -15.85
N MET A 149 -17.56 -7.95 -15.61
CA MET A 149 -18.36 -8.82 -14.74
C MET A 149 -18.53 -10.23 -15.31
N LEU A 150 -18.76 -10.34 -16.63
CA LEU A 150 -18.84 -11.63 -17.32
C LEU A 150 -17.51 -12.39 -17.25
N GLU A 151 -16.38 -11.71 -17.48
CA GLU A 151 -15.04 -12.29 -17.32
C GLU A 151 -14.77 -12.81 -15.88
N LEU A 152 -15.34 -12.14 -14.89
CA LEU A 152 -15.24 -12.53 -13.48
C LEU A 152 -16.27 -13.58 -13.07
N ASN A 153 -17.01 -14.16 -14.01
CA ASN A 153 -18.04 -15.17 -13.79
C ASN A 153 -19.18 -14.71 -12.86
N ALA A 154 -19.60 -13.45 -12.98
CA ALA A 154 -20.76 -12.94 -12.25
C ALA A 154 -22.02 -13.76 -12.57
N THR A 155 -22.85 -13.96 -11.55
CA THR A 155 -24.15 -14.63 -11.71
C THR A 155 -25.19 -13.70 -12.34
N ASP A 156 -26.28 -14.25 -12.89
CA ASP A 156 -27.37 -13.45 -13.46
C ASP A 156 -27.92 -12.40 -12.47
N ASP A 157 -28.05 -12.78 -11.18
CA ASP A 157 -28.48 -11.85 -10.11
C ASP A 157 -27.46 -10.72 -9.84
N GLN A 158 -26.18 -10.97 -10.10
CA GLN A 158 -25.12 -9.98 -9.96
C GLN A 158 -25.00 -9.07 -11.19
N LEU A 159 -25.42 -9.56 -12.36
CA LEU A 159 -25.49 -8.76 -13.60
C LEU A 159 -26.70 -7.83 -13.63
N ASP A 160 -27.73 -8.08 -12.79
CA ASP A 160 -28.87 -7.18 -12.62
C ASP A 160 -28.56 -6.10 -11.56
N PHE A 161 -27.59 -5.25 -11.86
CA PHE A 161 -27.15 -4.19 -10.97
C PHE A 161 -27.69 -2.82 -11.36
N PRO A 162 -28.07 -1.97 -10.39
CA PRO A 162 -28.50 -0.60 -10.66
C PRO A 162 -27.32 0.26 -11.13
N ILE A 163 -27.57 1.13 -12.09
CA ILE A 163 -26.60 2.07 -12.65
C ILE A 163 -27.01 3.49 -12.26
N LEU A 164 -26.04 4.26 -11.79
CA LEU A 164 -26.19 5.65 -11.39
C LEU A 164 -25.09 6.50 -12.03
N TYR A 165 -25.41 7.77 -12.25
CA TYR A 165 -24.48 8.74 -12.81
C TYR A 165 -24.19 9.84 -11.80
N GLY A 166 -22.93 10.25 -11.65
CA GLY A 166 -22.58 11.20 -10.61
C GLY A 166 -21.41 12.13 -10.91
N CYS A 167 -21.38 13.18 -10.11
CA CYS A 167 -20.22 14.03 -9.91
C CYS A 167 -19.97 14.13 -8.40
N ALA A 168 -19.14 13.25 -7.86
CA ALA A 168 -18.88 13.18 -6.41
C ALA A 168 -18.31 14.50 -5.86
N ARG A 169 -17.57 15.24 -6.68
CA ARG A 169 -17.01 16.55 -6.31
C ARG A 169 -18.11 17.59 -6.00
N GLU A 170 -19.20 17.55 -6.76
CA GLU A 170 -20.35 18.43 -6.55
C GLU A 170 -21.38 17.83 -5.59
N GLY A 171 -21.18 16.57 -5.17
CA GLY A 171 -22.11 15.84 -4.32
C GLY A 171 -23.45 15.55 -5.01
N ILE A 172 -23.42 15.23 -6.32
CA ILE A 172 -24.59 14.99 -7.14
C ILE A 172 -24.55 13.55 -7.64
N VAL A 173 -25.68 12.83 -7.49
CA VAL A 173 -25.91 11.52 -8.12
C VAL A 173 -27.32 11.49 -8.70
N ARG A 174 -27.49 10.86 -9.89
CA ARG A 174 -28.73 10.84 -10.68
C ARG A 174 -29.00 9.43 -11.21
N TYR A 175 -30.26 9.15 -11.48
CA TYR A 175 -30.65 7.91 -12.19
C TYR A 175 -30.34 8.02 -13.68
N GLU A 176 -30.64 9.18 -14.29
CA GLU A 176 -30.23 9.57 -15.65
C GLU A 176 -29.44 10.87 -15.56
N TRP A 177 -28.43 11.05 -16.41
CA TRP A 177 -27.57 12.25 -16.28
C TRP A 177 -28.34 13.57 -16.52
N GLU A 178 -29.40 13.53 -17.30
CA GLU A 178 -30.27 14.66 -17.61
C GLU A 178 -31.19 15.07 -16.46
N ASP A 179 -31.30 14.28 -15.40
CA ASP A 179 -32.08 14.60 -14.22
C ASP A 179 -31.61 15.91 -13.58
N THR A 180 -32.49 16.59 -12.88
CA THR A 180 -32.24 17.94 -12.35
C THR A 180 -31.90 17.99 -10.87
N ASN A 181 -31.88 16.85 -10.17
CA ASN A 181 -31.53 16.81 -8.75
C ASN A 181 -30.05 17.19 -8.50
N THR A 182 -29.80 17.79 -7.35
CA THR A 182 -28.50 18.37 -6.96
C THR A 182 -27.95 17.78 -5.68
N ASP A 183 -28.36 16.56 -5.35
CA ASP A 183 -27.97 15.84 -4.14
C ASP A 183 -27.60 14.38 -4.45
N ILE A 184 -27.19 13.61 -3.42
CA ILE A 184 -26.88 12.18 -3.51
C ILE A 184 -28.04 11.28 -3.09
N ASN A 185 -29.24 11.80 -2.88
CA ASN A 185 -30.39 11.00 -2.45
C ASN A 185 -30.68 9.80 -3.36
N PRO A 186 -30.56 9.87 -4.71
CA PRO A 186 -30.73 8.70 -5.56
C PRO A 186 -29.82 7.52 -5.17
N LEU A 187 -28.58 7.80 -4.73
CA LEU A 187 -27.68 6.76 -4.29
C LEU A 187 -28.12 6.15 -2.95
N PHE A 188 -28.57 6.95 -1.99
CA PHE A 188 -29.14 6.44 -0.73
C PHE A 188 -30.37 5.57 -0.96
N GLU A 189 -31.30 6.03 -1.82
CA GLU A 189 -32.49 5.24 -2.16
C GLU A 189 -32.11 3.91 -2.84
N THR A 190 -31.16 3.94 -3.75
CA THR A 190 -30.68 2.73 -4.43
C THR A 190 -30.03 1.77 -3.44
N ILE A 191 -29.20 2.25 -2.49
CA ILE A 191 -28.60 1.42 -1.45
C ILE A 191 -29.69 0.72 -0.64
N VAL A 192 -30.69 1.48 -0.16
CA VAL A 192 -31.78 0.94 0.68
C VAL A 192 -32.63 -0.08 -0.07
N HIS A 193 -32.88 0.13 -1.37
CA HIS A 193 -33.71 -0.78 -2.17
C HIS A 193 -32.95 -2.02 -2.64
N HIS A 194 -31.66 -1.86 -3.02
CA HIS A 194 -30.86 -2.93 -3.60
C HIS A 194 -30.22 -3.83 -2.53
N ALA A 195 -29.64 -3.21 -1.48
CA ALA A 195 -28.95 -3.89 -0.40
C ALA A 195 -29.89 -4.23 0.74
N GLN A 196 -30.80 -5.02 0.72
CA GLN A 196 -31.74 -5.36 1.82
C GLN A 196 -31.11 -5.20 3.22
N ALA A 197 -31.86 -4.61 4.15
CA ALA A 197 -31.38 -4.47 5.53
C ALA A 197 -31.02 -5.85 6.11
N TYR A 198 -29.97 -5.88 6.93
CA TYR A 198 -29.59 -7.11 7.63
C TYR A 198 -30.75 -7.65 8.47
N PRO A 199 -31.04 -8.95 8.44
CA PRO A 199 -32.16 -9.52 9.15
C PRO A 199 -32.03 -9.38 10.68
N ASP A 200 -33.14 -9.29 11.38
CA ASP A 200 -33.16 -9.31 12.85
C ASP A 200 -32.89 -10.72 13.37
N LEU A 201 -31.67 -10.95 13.83
CA LEU A 201 -31.22 -12.20 14.43
C LEU A 201 -30.80 -12.02 15.91
N ASN A 202 -31.31 -10.99 16.57
CA ASN A 202 -30.94 -10.62 17.94
C ASN A 202 -31.25 -11.69 19.00
N ASP A 203 -32.28 -12.50 18.76
CA ASP A 203 -32.69 -13.57 19.67
C ASP A 203 -31.85 -14.86 19.53
N GLU A 204 -30.98 -14.93 18.54
CA GLU A 204 -30.06 -16.07 18.34
C GLU A 204 -28.84 -16.01 19.27
N SER A 205 -28.07 -17.10 19.34
CA SER A 205 -26.79 -17.14 20.05
C SER A 205 -25.79 -16.19 19.40
N LEU A 206 -25.03 -15.44 20.20
CA LEU A 206 -24.04 -14.48 19.68
C LEU A 206 -23.02 -15.16 18.80
N GLN A 207 -22.79 -14.55 17.64
CA GLN A 207 -21.72 -14.91 16.72
C GLN A 207 -21.15 -13.61 16.14
N MET A 208 -19.94 -13.23 16.58
CA MET A 208 -19.21 -12.07 16.09
C MET A 208 -17.83 -12.49 15.61
N GLN A 209 -17.43 -12.15 14.39
CA GLN A 209 -16.09 -12.43 13.88
C GLN A 209 -15.25 -11.16 13.81
N ILE A 210 -14.00 -11.27 14.25
CA ILE A 210 -13.01 -10.20 14.18
C ILE A 210 -12.37 -10.20 12.79
N THR A 211 -12.44 -9.07 12.11
CA THR A 211 -11.95 -8.88 10.74
C THR A 211 -10.80 -7.88 10.64
N ALA A 212 -10.67 -6.99 11.63
CA ALA A 212 -9.57 -6.04 11.71
C ALA A 212 -9.15 -5.81 13.15
N LEU A 213 -7.94 -5.29 13.33
CA LEU A 213 -7.42 -4.87 14.63
C LEU A 213 -7.16 -3.37 14.61
N ALA A 214 -7.30 -2.75 15.77
CA ALA A 214 -6.93 -1.37 16.03
C ALA A 214 -6.18 -1.30 17.35
N TYR A 215 -5.49 -0.21 17.59
CA TYR A 215 -4.79 0.04 18.83
C TYR A 215 -5.09 1.45 19.34
N ASP A 216 -5.26 1.56 20.64
CA ASP A 216 -5.44 2.84 21.32
C ASP A 216 -4.48 2.89 22.49
N ASP A 217 -3.70 3.98 22.63
CA ASP A 217 -2.66 4.10 23.63
C ASP A 217 -3.18 4.00 25.09
N TYR A 218 -4.48 4.25 25.32
CA TYR A 218 -5.11 4.20 26.65
C TYR A 218 -5.90 2.91 26.91
N ILE A 219 -6.51 2.36 25.85
CA ILE A 219 -7.41 1.20 25.98
C ILE A 219 -6.68 -0.10 25.59
N GLY A 220 -5.61 0.01 24.81
CA GLY A 220 -4.85 -1.11 24.26
C GLY A 220 -5.43 -1.64 22.96
N ARG A 221 -5.25 -2.95 22.73
CA ARG A 221 -5.68 -3.65 21.51
C ARG A 221 -7.20 -3.71 21.41
N LEU A 222 -7.72 -3.43 20.23
CA LEU A 222 -9.14 -3.41 19.90
C LEU A 222 -9.41 -4.39 18.76
N GLY A 223 -10.42 -5.22 18.91
CA GLY A 223 -10.95 -6.05 17.82
C GLY A 223 -12.09 -5.33 17.10
N VAL A 224 -12.02 -5.26 15.78
CA VAL A 224 -13.10 -4.73 14.92
C VAL A 224 -13.74 -5.89 14.18
N GLY A 225 -15.05 -5.97 14.20
CA GLY A 225 -15.75 -7.07 13.55
C GLY A 225 -17.24 -6.81 13.38
N ARG A 226 -17.89 -7.77 12.72
CA ARG A 226 -19.33 -7.75 12.49
C ARG A 226 -20.03 -8.76 13.38
N ILE A 227 -21.18 -8.39 13.92
CA ILE A 227 -22.09 -9.30 14.63
C ILE A 227 -23.00 -9.96 13.59
N TYR A 228 -22.86 -11.28 13.42
CA TYR A 228 -23.69 -12.03 12.49
C TYR A 228 -24.99 -12.51 13.13
N LYS A 229 -24.97 -12.85 14.42
CA LYS A 229 -26.14 -13.30 15.17
C LYS A 229 -26.05 -12.81 16.61
N GLY A 230 -27.20 -12.73 17.25
CA GLY A 230 -27.30 -12.42 18.65
C GLY A 230 -26.99 -10.97 18.98
N THR A 231 -26.83 -10.72 20.26
CA THR A 231 -26.58 -9.39 20.83
C THR A 231 -25.30 -9.40 21.64
N LEU A 232 -24.40 -8.45 21.36
CA LEU A 232 -23.15 -8.25 22.10
C LEU A 232 -23.35 -7.27 23.24
N LYS A 233 -22.87 -7.61 24.45
CA LYS A 233 -22.97 -6.78 25.66
C LYS A 233 -21.60 -6.40 26.20
N ALA A 234 -21.47 -5.16 26.67
CA ALA A 234 -20.28 -4.69 27.38
C ALA A 234 -20.11 -5.42 28.73
N ALA A 235 -18.90 -5.40 29.25
CA ALA A 235 -18.50 -5.97 30.54
C ALA A 235 -18.89 -7.47 30.74
N THR A 236 -19.06 -8.21 29.62
CA THR A 236 -19.49 -9.61 29.58
C THR A 236 -18.34 -10.53 29.17
N THR A 237 -18.32 -11.75 29.71
CA THR A 237 -17.34 -12.77 29.33
C THR A 237 -17.90 -13.65 28.22
N TYR A 238 -17.09 -13.85 27.18
CA TYR A 238 -17.41 -14.66 26.02
C TYR A 238 -16.38 -15.77 25.81
N GLU A 239 -16.74 -16.78 25.08
CA GLU A 239 -15.84 -17.79 24.57
C GLU A 239 -15.27 -17.30 23.23
N ILE A 240 -13.95 -17.25 23.15
CA ILE A 240 -13.21 -16.82 21.95
C ILE A 240 -12.75 -18.09 21.24
N CYS A 241 -13.34 -18.36 20.08
CA CYS A 241 -12.94 -19.47 19.22
C CYS A 241 -11.88 -18.98 18.25
N ASN A 242 -10.65 -19.47 18.41
CA ASN A 242 -9.52 -19.07 17.59
C ASN A 242 -9.52 -19.77 16.23
N ALA A 243 -8.82 -19.19 15.26
CA ALA A 243 -8.70 -19.74 13.91
C ALA A 243 -8.00 -21.12 13.85
N ASP A 244 -7.20 -21.47 14.85
CA ASP A 244 -6.52 -22.78 15.00
C ASP A 244 -7.38 -23.87 15.64
N GLY A 245 -8.64 -23.56 15.98
CA GLY A 245 -9.58 -24.46 16.64
C GLY A 245 -9.44 -24.50 18.17
N SER A 246 -8.54 -23.75 18.77
CA SER A 246 -8.49 -23.56 20.22
C SER A 246 -9.58 -22.58 20.68
N ALA A 247 -9.92 -22.63 21.95
CA ALA A 247 -10.86 -21.68 22.55
C ALA A 247 -10.42 -21.27 23.94
N HIS A 248 -10.67 -20.00 24.28
CA HIS A 248 -10.40 -19.46 25.60
C HIS A 248 -11.50 -18.46 26.00
N GLN A 249 -11.53 -18.05 27.26
CA GLN A 249 -12.51 -17.07 27.74
C GLN A 249 -11.88 -15.68 27.75
N GLY A 250 -12.60 -14.70 27.18
CA GLY A 250 -12.21 -13.30 27.17
C GLY A 250 -13.36 -12.41 27.67
N LYS A 251 -13.03 -11.36 28.41
CA LYS A 251 -14.01 -10.39 28.89
C LYS A 251 -13.94 -9.12 28.08
N THR A 252 -15.05 -8.77 27.43
CA THR A 252 -15.21 -7.44 26.82
C THR A 252 -15.33 -6.38 27.92
N ASN A 253 -14.53 -5.32 27.84
CA ASN A 253 -14.66 -4.19 28.77
C ASN A 253 -15.61 -3.15 28.23
N GLN A 254 -15.26 -2.54 27.12
CA GLN A 254 -16.08 -1.55 26.41
C GLN A 254 -16.31 -2.01 24.98
N ILE A 255 -17.47 -1.63 24.46
CA ILE A 255 -17.84 -1.87 23.07
C ILE A 255 -18.23 -0.54 22.44
N PHE A 256 -17.89 -0.37 21.17
CA PHE A 256 -18.06 0.90 20.45
C PHE A 256 -18.74 0.66 19.11
N VAL A 257 -19.55 1.63 18.71
CA VAL A 257 -20.09 1.73 17.34
C VAL A 257 -19.68 3.06 16.72
N TYR A 258 -19.70 3.12 15.41
CA TYR A 258 -19.47 4.37 14.69
C TYR A 258 -20.77 5.20 14.64
N LYS A 259 -20.65 6.51 14.89
CA LYS A 259 -21.65 7.52 14.62
C LYS A 259 -20.97 8.67 13.88
N GLY A 260 -21.24 8.80 12.59
CA GLY A 260 -20.37 9.57 11.72
C GLY A 260 -18.96 8.98 11.72
N LEU A 261 -17.98 9.80 11.98
CA LEU A 261 -16.57 9.42 12.13
C LEU A 261 -16.18 9.07 13.58
N SER A 262 -17.04 9.39 14.54
CA SER A 262 -16.71 9.24 15.96
C SER A 262 -17.06 7.84 16.45
N ARG A 263 -16.20 7.28 17.30
CA ARG A 263 -16.46 6.05 18.05
C ARG A 263 -17.21 6.42 19.32
N ILE A 264 -18.38 5.85 19.52
CA ILE A 264 -19.18 6.06 20.73
C ILE A 264 -19.30 4.75 21.52
N PRO A 265 -19.06 4.78 22.84
CA PRO A 265 -19.28 3.62 23.70
C PRO A 265 -20.77 3.34 23.83
N VAL A 266 -21.13 2.06 23.83
CA VAL A 266 -22.50 1.59 24.04
C VAL A 266 -22.49 0.39 24.98
N ASP A 267 -23.65 0.09 25.61
CA ASP A 267 -23.76 -1.05 26.53
C ASP A 267 -24.11 -2.35 25.80
N GLU A 268 -24.82 -2.25 24.68
CA GLU A 268 -25.34 -3.38 23.93
C GLU A 268 -25.40 -3.08 22.42
N ILE A 269 -25.08 -4.08 21.58
CA ILE A 269 -25.05 -3.97 20.12
C ILE A 269 -25.80 -5.13 19.49
N GLN A 270 -26.66 -4.84 18.50
CA GLN A 270 -27.48 -5.81 17.79
C GLN A 270 -26.76 -6.52 16.64
N SER A 271 -27.35 -7.60 16.12
CA SER A 271 -26.92 -8.29 14.89
C SER A 271 -26.88 -7.36 13.67
N GLY A 272 -25.96 -7.62 12.75
CA GLY A 272 -25.73 -6.82 11.54
C GLY A 272 -24.75 -5.65 11.73
N GLU A 273 -24.49 -5.20 12.95
CA GLU A 273 -23.64 -4.03 13.22
C GLU A 273 -22.15 -4.36 13.10
N ILE A 274 -21.38 -3.40 12.59
CA ILE A 274 -19.90 -3.40 12.66
C ILE A 274 -19.50 -2.62 13.91
N CYS A 275 -18.76 -3.27 14.79
CA CYS A 275 -18.39 -2.71 16.08
C CYS A 275 -16.94 -2.95 16.45
N MET A 276 -16.49 -2.26 17.50
CA MET A 276 -15.18 -2.46 18.10
C MET A 276 -15.34 -2.94 19.54
N ILE A 277 -14.48 -3.86 19.95
CA ILE A 277 -14.43 -4.40 21.30
C ILE A 277 -13.06 -4.19 21.93
N SER A 278 -13.05 -3.96 23.24
CA SER A 278 -11.85 -3.86 24.06
C SER A 278 -11.87 -4.86 25.22
N GLY A 279 -10.73 -5.12 25.83
CA GLY A 279 -10.61 -5.95 27.03
C GLY A 279 -10.09 -7.37 26.79
N ILE A 280 -9.83 -7.76 25.56
CA ILE A 280 -9.27 -9.06 25.16
C ILE A 280 -7.90 -8.82 24.52
N PRO A 281 -6.79 -8.91 25.27
CA PRO A 281 -5.46 -8.51 24.78
C PRO A 281 -4.92 -9.40 23.65
N ASP A 282 -5.31 -10.66 23.63
CA ASP A 282 -4.86 -11.71 22.71
C ASP A 282 -5.82 -11.96 21.54
N ILE A 283 -6.79 -11.07 21.35
CA ILE A 283 -7.73 -11.19 20.23
C ILE A 283 -7.03 -11.04 18.87
N ASN A 284 -7.39 -11.90 17.93
CA ASN A 284 -6.80 -11.94 16.61
C ASN A 284 -7.85 -11.88 15.49
N ILE A 285 -7.39 -11.61 14.28
CA ILE A 285 -8.25 -11.66 13.09
C ILE A 285 -8.67 -13.11 12.84
N GLY A 286 -9.95 -13.28 12.54
CA GLY A 286 -10.57 -14.60 12.32
C GLY A 286 -11.16 -15.21 13.58
N ASP A 287 -10.85 -14.70 14.77
CA ASP A 287 -11.46 -15.15 16.01
C ASP A 287 -12.96 -14.87 16.02
N THR A 288 -13.72 -15.82 16.55
CA THR A 288 -15.18 -15.68 16.69
C THR A 288 -15.55 -15.65 18.16
N LEU A 289 -16.30 -14.62 18.57
CA LEU A 289 -16.91 -14.51 19.90
C LEU A 289 -18.23 -15.24 19.93
N CYS A 290 -18.37 -16.16 20.90
CA CYS A 290 -19.58 -16.96 21.13
C CYS A 290 -19.98 -16.91 22.62
N PRO A 291 -21.22 -17.27 22.99
CA PRO A 291 -21.58 -17.46 24.38
C PRO A 291 -20.79 -18.65 24.98
N ILE A 292 -20.44 -18.56 26.26
CA ILE A 292 -19.72 -19.63 26.96
C ILE A 292 -20.47 -20.96 26.85
N GLY A 293 -19.76 -22.00 26.42
CA GLY A 293 -20.30 -23.34 26.27
C GLY A 293 -21.22 -23.56 25.04
N GLN A 294 -21.26 -22.59 24.13
CA GLN A 294 -21.99 -22.67 22.87
C GLN A 294 -21.10 -22.19 21.70
N PRO A 295 -19.97 -22.87 21.43
CA PRO A 295 -19.08 -22.47 20.35
C PRO A 295 -19.75 -22.66 18.98
N ASP A 296 -19.80 -21.62 18.19
CA ASP A 296 -20.27 -21.60 16.80
C ASP A 296 -19.30 -20.75 15.96
N PRO A 297 -18.04 -21.21 15.77
CA PRO A 297 -17.03 -20.44 15.05
C PRO A 297 -17.36 -20.31 13.57
N LEU A 298 -17.20 -19.11 13.04
CA LEU A 298 -17.24 -18.86 11.61
C LEU A 298 -15.95 -19.41 10.93
N PRO A 299 -16.00 -19.69 9.62
CA PRO A 299 -14.81 -20.10 8.88
C PRO A 299 -13.65 -19.13 9.10
N SER A 300 -12.47 -19.67 9.38
CA SER A 300 -11.27 -18.87 9.63
C SER A 300 -10.94 -17.96 8.44
N ILE A 301 -10.44 -16.78 8.73
CA ILE A 301 -9.94 -15.85 7.73
C ILE A 301 -8.49 -16.20 7.48
N LYS A 302 -8.18 -16.61 6.25
CA LYS A 302 -6.78 -16.84 5.85
C LYS A 302 -6.06 -15.51 5.76
N ILE A 303 -4.96 -15.39 6.48
CA ILE A 303 -4.05 -14.26 6.37
C ILE A 303 -2.96 -14.68 5.40
N GLU A 304 -2.80 -13.93 4.31
CA GLU A 304 -1.72 -14.17 3.36
C GLU A 304 -0.35 -13.98 4.04
N GLU A 305 0.56 -14.88 3.79
CA GLU A 305 1.91 -14.80 4.33
C GLU A 305 2.75 -13.76 3.59
N PRO A 306 3.74 -13.14 4.26
CA PRO A 306 4.67 -12.22 3.63
C PRO A 306 5.43 -12.85 2.46
N THR A 307 5.66 -12.07 1.40
CA THR A 307 6.44 -12.48 0.22
C THR A 307 7.80 -11.80 0.12
N LEU A 308 7.96 -10.64 0.74
CA LEU A 308 9.19 -9.85 0.76
C LEU A 308 9.70 -9.65 2.19
N SER A 309 11.00 -9.53 2.33
CA SER A 309 11.65 -9.17 3.59
C SER A 309 12.75 -8.14 3.38
N MET A 310 12.94 -7.26 4.36
CA MET A 310 14.01 -6.27 4.42
C MET A 310 14.64 -6.29 5.81
N ASN A 311 15.92 -5.93 5.90
CA ASN A 311 16.56 -5.70 7.18
C ASN A 311 16.41 -4.22 7.56
N PHE A 312 15.83 -3.96 8.73
CA PHE A 312 15.78 -2.66 9.39
C PHE A 312 16.87 -2.65 10.44
N MET A 313 17.76 -1.69 10.39
CA MET A 313 18.93 -1.63 11.27
C MET A 313 19.13 -0.24 11.83
N VAL A 314 19.85 -0.18 12.92
CA VAL A 314 20.32 1.09 13.47
C VAL A 314 21.19 1.78 12.41
N ASN A 315 21.00 3.09 12.23
CA ASN A 315 21.85 3.87 11.35
C ASN A 315 23.24 4.00 11.97
N ASP A 316 24.25 3.44 11.31
CA ASP A 316 25.68 3.47 11.70
C ASP A 316 26.51 4.35 10.77
N SER A 317 25.86 5.23 9.99
CA SER A 317 26.56 6.17 9.10
C SER A 317 27.33 7.24 9.90
N PRO A 318 28.31 7.92 9.28
CA PRO A 318 28.99 9.06 9.90
C PRO A 318 28.07 10.24 10.30
N PHE A 319 26.83 10.26 9.78
CA PHE A 319 25.84 11.28 10.12
C PHE A 319 24.74 10.77 11.06
N ALA A 320 24.91 9.58 11.62
CA ALA A 320 23.95 9.01 12.56
C ALA A 320 23.71 9.92 13.78
N GLY A 321 22.45 10.04 14.20
CA GLY A 321 22.05 10.83 15.38
C GLY A 321 21.99 12.34 15.15
N GLN A 322 22.17 12.82 13.92
CA GLN A 322 22.13 14.26 13.65
C GLN A 322 20.73 14.81 13.38
N SER A 323 19.82 13.99 12.89
CA SER A 323 18.49 14.42 12.45
C SER A 323 17.35 13.75 13.22
N GLY A 324 17.53 12.50 13.65
CA GLY A 324 16.50 11.71 14.27
C GLY A 324 16.44 11.85 15.80
N LYS A 325 15.23 11.70 16.31
CA LYS A 325 14.97 11.62 17.76
C LYS A 325 15.14 10.18 18.29
N TYR A 326 14.78 9.19 17.47
CA TYR A 326 14.79 7.77 17.81
C TYR A 326 15.85 7.05 16.96
N VAL A 327 16.98 6.70 17.58
CA VAL A 327 18.19 6.24 16.88
C VAL A 327 18.73 4.91 17.42
N THR A 328 18.07 4.29 18.40
CA THR A 328 18.55 3.07 19.06
C THR A 328 17.76 1.84 18.59
N SER A 329 18.39 0.66 18.69
CA SER A 329 17.73 -0.62 18.39
C SER A 329 16.48 -0.84 19.26
N ARG A 330 16.52 -0.39 20.52
CA ARG A 330 15.35 -0.44 21.41
C ARG A 330 14.18 0.38 20.87
N ASN A 331 14.41 1.61 20.41
CA ASN A 331 13.34 2.44 19.85
C ASN A 331 12.72 1.78 18.60
N ILE A 332 13.56 1.22 17.71
CA ILE A 332 13.12 0.53 16.51
C ILE A 332 12.27 -0.68 16.90
N ARG A 333 12.73 -1.50 17.85
CA ARG A 333 11.99 -2.67 18.33
C ARG A 333 10.63 -2.29 18.89
N GLU A 334 10.57 -1.36 19.84
CA GLU A 334 9.32 -0.90 20.46
C GLU A 334 8.31 -0.39 19.39
N ARG A 335 8.80 0.30 18.36
CA ARG A 335 7.95 0.77 17.27
C ARG A 335 7.44 -0.38 16.39
N LEU A 336 8.29 -1.34 16.07
CA LEU A 336 7.90 -2.52 15.28
C LEU A 336 6.93 -3.41 16.06
N GLU A 337 7.12 -3.61 17.35
CA GLU A 337 6.19 -4.33 18.23
C GLU A 337 4.81 -3.64 18.25
N LYS A 338 4.79 -2.30 18.35
CA LYS A 338 3.52 -1.53 18.26
C LYS A 338 2.84 -1.71 16.90
N GLU A 339 3.59 -1.79 15.82
CA GLU A 339 3.02 -2.05 14.49
C GLU A 339 2.38 -3.44 14.40
N LEU A 340 3.00 -4.46 14.99
CA LEU A 340 2.47 -5.83 15.00
C LEU A 340 1.12 -5.96 15.74
N GLU A 341 0.78 -5.03 16.64
CA GLU A 341 -0.52 -5.02 17.32
C GLU A 341 -1.69 -4.79 16.36
N VAL A 342 -1.44 -4.11 15.24
CA VAL A 342 -2.46 -3.72 14.26
C VAL A 342 -2.28 -4.42 12.92
N ASN A 343 -1.03 -4.57 12.50
CA ASN A 343 -0.65 -5.02 11.17
C ASN A 343 -0.29 -6.51 11.16
N VAL A 344 -1.28 -7.36 10.97
CA VAL A 344 -1.09 -8.84 10.93
C VAL A 344 -0.42 -9.34 9.66
N GLY A 345 -0.29 -8.52 8.63
CA GLY A 345 0.46 -8.83 7.40
C GLY A 345 1.96 -8.61 7.51
N LEU A 346 2.42 -8.10 8.65
CA LEU A 346 3.82 -7.84 8.96
C LEU A 346 4.37 -8.96 9.86
N LYS A 347 5.63 -9.36 9.63
CA LYS A 347 6.37 -10.25 10.51
C LYS A 347 7.71 -9.63 10.85
N VAL A 348 8.08 -9.64 12.12
CA VAL A 348 9.36 -9.13 12.59
C VAL A 348 10.11 -10.27 13.26
N GLU A 349 11.34 -10.51 12.84
CA GLU A 349 12.21 -11.57 13.35
C GLU A 349 13.54 -10.94 13.77
N ASP A 350 14.08 -11.42 14.90
CA ASP A 350 15.44 -11.08 15.31
C ASP A 350 16.45 -11.71 14.36
N THR A 351 17.58 -11.02 14.18
CA THR A 351 18.71 -11.54 13.41
C THR A 351 19.86 -11.88 14.37
N ASP A 352 20.97 -12.41 13.84
CA ASP A 352 22.19 -12.64 14.61
C ASP A 352 22.80 -11.35 15.20
N SER A 353 22.39 -10.19 14.69
CA SER A 353 22.77 -8.86 15.16
C SER A 353 21.69 -8.25 16.05
N THR A 354 22.06 -7.74 17.22
CA THR A 354 21.15 -7.04 18.15
C THR A 354 20.60 -5.71 17.59
N ASP A 355 21.23 -5.18 16.57
CA ASP A 355 20.93 -3.88 15.97
C ASP A 355 20.20 -3.99 14.63
N THR A 356 19.78 -5.20 14.25
CA THR A 356 19.13 -5.48 12.97
C THR A 356 17.90 -6.37 13.17
N PHE A 357 16.79 -5.97 12.57
CA PHE A 357 15.53 -6.70 12.57
C PHE A 357 15.17 -7.09 11.14
N LYS A 358 14.81 -8.34 10.92
CA LYS A 358 14.25 -8.77 9.64
C LYS A 358 12.75 -8.51 9.66
N VAL A 359 12.31 -7.58 8.82
CA VAL A 359 10.93 -7.18 8.68
C VAL A 359 10.39 -7.74 7.36
N SER A 360 9.32 -8.53 7.44
CA SER A 360 8.72 -9.18 6.29
C SER A 360 7.30 -8.64 6.07
N GLY A 361 6.97 -8.33 4.83
CA GLY A 361 5.68 -7.80 4.41
C GLY A 361 5.22 -8.40 3.09
N ARG A 362 4.01 -8.06 2.66
CA ARG A 362 3.41 -8.63 1.45
C ARG A 362 3.96 -8.06 0.15
N GLY A 363 4.31 -6.78 0.17
CA GLY A 363 4.80 -6.07 -0.99
C GLY A 363 5.75 -4.94 -0.62
N GLU A 364 6.34 -4.33 -1.63
CA GLU A 364 7.29 -3.23 -1.47
C GLU A 364 6.60 -2.00 -0.87
N LEU A 365 5.39 -1.66 -1.34
CA LEU A 365 4.64 -0.51 -0.83
C LEU A 365 4.29 -0.69 0.66
N HIS A 366 3.95 -1.90 1.10
CA HIS A 366 3.65 -2.18 2.50
C HIS A 366 4.85 -1.84 3.41
N LEU A 367 6.07 -2.24 3.03
CA LEU A 367 7.29 -1.97 3.79
C LEU A 367 7.70 -0.49 3.70
N THR A 368 7.56 0.14 2.53
CA THR A 368 7.92 1.55 2.34
C THR A 368 6.98 2.52 3.04
N VAL A 369 5.69 2.18 3.16
CA VAL A 369 4.73 2.94 3.97
C VAL A 369 5.14 2.94 5.45
N LEU A 370 5.49 1.78 5.99
CA LEU A 370 5.99 1.68 7.37
C LEU A 370 7.25 2.53 7.59
N LEU A 371 8.21 2.45 6.67
CA LEU A 371 9.45 3.25 6.74
C LEU A 371 9.17 4.75 6.68
N GLU A 372 8.27 5.18 5.81
CA GLU A 372 7.91 6.59 5.69
C GLU A 372 7.18 7.11 6.94
N GLN A 373 6.32 6.29 7.57
CA GLN A 373 5.71 6.62 8.85
C GLN A 373 6.75 6.76 9.94
N MET A 374 7.67 5.80 10.08
CA MET A 374 8.76 5.87 11.05
C MET A 374 9.65 7.10 10.82
N ARG A 375 9.94 7.44 9.55
CA ARG A 375 10.68 8.65 9.18
C ARG A 375 10.00 9.92 9.70
N ARG A 376 8.67 10.05 9.50
CA ARG A 376 7.87 11.21 9.96
C ARG A 376 7.73 11.26 11.48
N GLU A 377 7.72 10.12 12.14
CA GLU A 377 7.74 10.03 13.60
C GLU A 377 9.09 10.44 14.22
N GLY A 378 10.14 10.57 13.40
CA GLY A 378 11.46 11.04 13.84
C GLY A 378 12.49 9.94 14.05
N TYR A 379 12.32 8.76 13.43
CA TYR A 379 13.29 7.67 13.46
C TYR A 379 14.43 7.89 12.45
N GLU A 380 15.64 7.47 12.82
CA GLU A 380 16.74 7.23 11.89
C GLU A 380 16.98 5.73 11.76
N ILE A 381 16.97 5.23 10.53
CA ILE A 381 17.03 3.79 10.24
C ILE A 381 17.89 3.56 9.00
N GLY A 382 18.71 2.51 9.03
CA GLY A 382 19.31 1.93 7.84
C GLY A 382 18.45 0.79 7.31
N VAL A 383 18.29 0.66 6.00
CA VAL A 383 17.55 -0.47 5.41
C VAL A 383 18.31 -1.13 4.29
N SER A 384 18.17 -2.44 4.17
CA SER A 384 18.72 -3.25 3.08
C SER A 384 17.77 -3.30 1.88
N ARG A 385 18.26 -3.82 0.76
CA ARG A 385 17.41 -4.15 -0.38
C ARG A 385 16.33 -5.17 0.00
N PRO A 386 15.10 -5.06 -0.54
CA PRO A 386 14.08 -6.08 -0.40
C PRO A 386 14.54 -7.41 -1.01
N GLN A 387 14.25 -8.49 -0.31
CA GLN A 387 14.52 -9.87 -0.78
C GLN A 387 13.24 -10.68 -0.74
N VAL A 388 13.02 -11.52 -1.75
CA VAL A 388 11.89 -12.44 -1.78
C VAL A 388 12.07 -13.57 -0.78
N ILE A 389 10.99 -14.00 -0.17
CA ILE A 389 10.97 -15.11 0.77
C ILE A 389 10.82 -16.40 -0.03
N LEU A 390 11.89 -17.21 -0.05
CA LEU A 390 11.91 -18.50 -0.72
C LEU A 390 11.27 -19.57 0.15
N ARG A 391 10.59 -20.54 -0.47
CA ARG A 391 9.98 -21.69 0.20
C ARG A 391 10.51 -22.99 -0.40
N LYS A 392 10.56 -24.04 0.41
CA LYS A 392 10.82 -25.39 -0.08
C LYS A 392 9.49 -26.13 -0.21
N ILE A 393 9.10 -26.43 -1.44
CA ILE A 393 7.90 -27.19 -1.77
C ILE A 393 8.37 -28.49 -2.42
N ASP A 394 8.03 -29.63 -1.83
CA ASP A 394 8.45 -30.96 -2.29
C ASP A 394 9.98 -31.10 -2.50
N GLY A 395 10.77 -30.41 -1.66
CA GLY A 395 12.23 -30.41 -1.72
C GLY A 395 12.84 -29.45 -2.76
N VAL A 396 12.02 -28.80 -3.57
CA VAL A 396 12.44 -27.80 -4.56
C VAL A 396 12.38 -26.40 -3.95
N THR A 397 13.40 -25.57 -4.18
CA THR A 397 13.37 -24.16 -3.80
C THR A 397 12.48 -23.41 -4.76
N CYS A 398 11.38 -22.84 -4.24
CA CYS A 398 10.40 -22.06 -4.98
C CYS A 398 10.44 -20.59 -4.57
N GLU A 399 10.15 -19.73 -5.53
CA GLU A 399 10.02 -18.29 -5.36
C GLU A 399 8.58 -17.83 -5.63
N PRO A 400 8.12 -16.73 -5.01
CA PRO A 400 6.80 -16.20 -5.29
C PRO A 400 6.74 -15.64 -6.71
N VAL A 401 5.64 -15.94 -7.40
CA VAL A 401 5.34 -15.48 -8.77
C VAL A 401 4.04 -14.71 -8.74
N GLU A 402 4.04 -13.56 -9.37
CA GLU A 402 2.90 -12.66 -9.45
C GLU A 402 2.29 -12.67 -10.84
N GLU A 403 0.98 -12.61 -10.89
CA GLU A 403 0.24 -12.25 -12.08
C GLU A 403 0.25 -10.73 -12.22
N VAL A 404 0.75 -10.24 -13.32
CA VAL A 404 0.87 -8.81 -13.62
C VAL A 404 -0.04 -8.48 -14.79
N VAL A 405 -1.04 -7.65 -14.56
CA VAL A 405 -1.95 -7.14 -15.59
C VAL A 405 -1.56 -5.69 -15.90
N ILE A 406 -1.31 -5.42 -17.16
CA ILE A 406 -0.81 -4.15 -17.65
C ILE A 406 -1.72 -3.66 -18.77
N ASP A 407 -2.22 -2.44 -18.65
CA ASP A 407 -2.87 -1.71 -19.73
C ASP A 407 -1.92 -0.60 -20.18
N VAL A 408 -1.56 -0.61 -21.45
CA VAL A 408 -0.55 0.30 -21.99
C VAL A 408 -0.91 0.72 -23.42
N PRO A 409 -0.68 2.00 -23.82
CA PRO A 409 -0.81 2.38 -25.22
C PRO A 409 -0.05 1.43 -26.13
N THR A 410 -0.66 1.01 -27.22
CA THR A 410 -0.15 -0.05 -28.10
C THR A 410 1.28 0.21 -28.59
N GLU A 411 1.67 1.47 -28.73
CA GLU A 411 3.04 1.88 -29.14
C GLU A 411 4.13 1.50 -28.11
N TYR A 412 3.80 1.40 -26.80
CA TYR A 412 4.76 1.06 -25.74
C TYR A 412 4.74 -0.43 -25.38
N SER A 413 3.80 -1.21 -25.89
CA SER A 413 3.62 -2.63 -25.55
C SER A 413 4.89 -3.45 -25.78
N GLY A 414 5.60 -3.23 -26.89
CA GLY A 414 6.83 -3.94 -27.22
C GLY A 414 7.97 -3.68 -26.25
N SER A 415 8.12 -2.47 -25.73
CA SER A 415 9.15 -2.12 -24.76
C SER A 415 8.88 -2.75 -23.40
N VAL A 416 7.62 -2.76 -22.96
CA VAL A 416 7.16 -3.38 -21.71
C VAL A 416 7.37 -4.91 -21.76
N ILE A 417 6.96 -5.56 -22.86
CA ILE A 417 7.18 -7.00 -23.10
C ILE A 417 8.66 -7.35 -23.02
N SER A 418 9.52 -6.58 -23.69
CA SER A 418 10.97 -6.81 -23.68
C SER A 418 11.55 -6.70 -22.27
N ALA A 419 11.15 -5.70 -21.50
CA ALA A 419 11.59 -5.47 -20.14
C ALA A 419 11.17 -6.60 -19.17
N LEU A 420 9.93 -7.10 -19.29
CA LEU A 420 9.44 -8.22 -18.46
C LEU A 420 10.11 -9.55 -18.82
N ASN A 421 10.39 -9.80 -20.10
CA ASN A 421 11.08 -11.01 -20.54
C ASN A 421 12.51 -11.11 -19.95
N VAL A 422 13.26 -9.99 -19.90
CA VAL A 422 14.57 -9.93 -19.24
C VAL A 422 14.45 -10.27 -17.76
N ARG A 423 13.35 -9.92 -17.11
CA ARG A 423 13.04 -10.16 -15.71
C ARG A 423 12.41 -11.54 -15.44
N LYS A 424 12.51 -12.48 -16.41
CA LYS A 424 11.98 -13.83 -16.35
C LYS A 424 10.46 -13.95 -16.27
N GLY A 425 9.75 -12.91 -16.70
CA GLY A 425 8.31 -12.94 -16.88
C GLY A 425 7.92 -13.85 -18.07
N LEU A 426 6.77 -14.50 -17.96
CA LEU A 426 6.15 -15.30 -19.01
C LEU A 426 4.84 -14.65 -19.42
N LEU A 427 4.69 -14.34 -20.69
CA LEU A 427 3.45 -13.81 -21.25
C LEU A 427 2.35 -14.87 -21.16
N SER A 428 1.25 -14.56 -20.48
CA SER A 428 0.07 -15.43 -20.37
C SER A 428 -1.00 -15.06 -21.38
N ASN A 429 -1.30 -13.77 -21.54
CA ASN A 429 -2.32 -13.29 -22.43
C ASN A 429 -1.96 -11.90 -22.99
N MET A 430 -2.50 -11.57 -24.18
CA MET A 430 -2.36 -10.26 -24.78
C MET A 430 -3.62 -9.98 -25.61
N GLU A 431 -4.29 -8.88 -25.29
CA GLU A 431 -5.54 -8.44 -25.90
C GLU A 431 -5.36 -7.03 -26.45
N ASP A 432 -5.71 -6.85 -27.71
CA ASP A 432 -5.70 -5.54 -28.37
C ASP A 432 -7.07 -4.87 -28.15
N GLN A 433 -7.06 -3.72 -27.49
CA GLN A 433 -8.24 -2.90 -27.21
C GLN A 433 -8.23 -1.61 -28.06
N GLY A 434 -7.64 -1.66 -29.24
CA GLY A 434 -7.54 -0.55 -30.18
C GLY A 434 -6.36 0.38 -29.87
N SER A 435 -6.57 1.45 -29.13
CA SER A 435 -5.50 2.38 -28.74
C SER A 435 -4.61 1.86 -27.60
N TYR A 436 -5.13 0.92 -26.81
CA TYR A 436 -4.45 0.27 -25.69
C TYR A 436 -4.31 -1.23 -25.94
N THR A 437 -3.29 -1.81 -25.32
CA THR A 437 -3.06 -3.26 -25.30
C THR A 437 -3.06 -3.71 -23.85
N ARG A 438 -3.91 -4.68 -23.50
CA ARG A 438 -3.88 -5.38 -22.22
C ARG A 438 -2.94 -6.57 -22.29
N ILE A 439 -2.01 -6.64 -21.36
CA ILE A 439 -0.96 -7.66 -21.31
C ILE A 439 -0.99 -8.32 -19.94
N THR A 440 -1.08 -9.66 -19.89
CA THR A 440 -1.01 -10.43 -18.65
C THR A 440 0.26 -11.26 -18.63
N TYR A 441 1.05 -11.10 -17.57
CA TYR A 441 2.31 -11.79 -17.34
C TYR A 441 2.31 -12.58 -16.03
N MET A 442 3.03 -13.72 -16.01
CA MET A 442 3.44 -14.41 -14.80
C MET A 442 4.91 -14.09 -14.55
N CYS A 443 5.22 -13.27 -13.55
CA CYS A 443 6.56 -12.76 -13.30
C CYS A 443 7.02 -13.06 -11.87
N PRO A 444 8.28 -13.52 -11.64
CA PRO A 444 8.82 -13.64 -10.30
C PRO A 444 8.79 -12.31 -9.56
N THR A 445 8.31 -12.28 -8.31
CA THR A 445 8.21 -11.05 -7.50
C THR A 445 9.52 -10.26 -7.46
N ARG A 446 10.68 -10.93 -7.38
CA ARG A 446 11.99 -10.27 -7.41
C ARG A 446 12.30 -9.57 -8.74
N GLY A 447 11.67 -9.97 -9.84
CA GLY A 447 11.77 -9.32 -11.14
C GLY A 447 10.96 -8.03 -11.21
N LEU A 448 9.97 -7.86 -10.35
CA LEU A 448 9.11 -6.68 -10.28
C LEU A 448 9.65 -5.61 -9.35
N ILE A 449 10.61 -5.94 -8.48
CA ILE A 449 11.29 -4.95 -7.63
C ILE A 449 11.95 -3.89 -8.52
N GLY A 450 11.56 -2.62 -8.35
CA GLY A 450 12.02 -1.50 -9.15
C GLY A 450 11.42 -1.40 -10.56
N PHE A 451 10.62 -2.36 -11.01
CA PHE A 451 10.02 -2.32 -12.35
C PHE A 451 8.98 -1.21 -12.51
N ARG A 452 8.29 -0.83 -11.44
CA ARG A 452 7.26 0.21 -11.49
C ARG A 452 7.80 1.56 -11.96
N SER A 453 8.98 1.96 -11.46
CA SER A 453 9.64 3.20 -11.89
C SER A 453 10.07 3.14 -13.36
N ASP A 454 10.61 2.01 -13.80
CA ASP A 454 10.98 1.80 -15.20
C ASP A 454 9.73 1.82 -16.10
N PHE A 455 8.66 1.18 -15.67
CA PHE A 455 7.39 1.11 -16.39
C PHE A 455 6.78 2.51 -16.60
N ILE A 456 6.71 3.34 -15.54
CA ILE A 456 6.21 4.72 -15.64
C ILE A 456 7.05 5.53 -16.64
N ASN A 457 8.37 5.36 -16.62
CA ASN A 457 9.28 6.05 -17.55
C ASN A 457 9.09 5.58 -19.00
N MET A 458 8.94 4.25 -19.21
CA MET A 458 8.77 3.66 -20.55
C MET A 458 7.42 4.03 -21.20
N THR A 459 6.40 4.22 -20.37
CA THR A 459 5.03 4.53 -20.81
C THR A 459 4.68 6.01 -20.69
N HIS A 460 5.65 6.86 -20.32
CA HIS A 460 5.46 8.30 -20.05
C HIS A 460 4.31 8.58 -19.04
N GLY A 461 4.02 7.59 -18.16
CA GLY A 461 2.94 7.68 -17.19
C GLY A 461 1.54 7.30 -17.70
N GLU A 462 1.41 6.93 -18.98
CA GLU A 462 0.12 6.59 -19.59
C GLU A 462 -0.30 5.12 -19.35
N GLY A 463 0.64 4.26 -18.91
CA GLY A 463 0.35 2.86 -18.61
C GLY A 463 -0.12 2.64 -17.18
N THR A 464 -0.98 1.64 -16.98
CA THR A 464 -1.37 1.14 -15.66
C THR A 464 -0.87 -0.28 -15.46
N MET A 465 -0.48 -0.61 -14.22
CA MET A 465 0.02 -1.92 -13.86
C MET A 465 -0.54 -2.34 -12.52
N VAL A 466 -1.06 -3.55 -12.45
CA VAL A 466 -1.51 -4.22 -11.23
C VAL A 466 -0.83 -5.57 -11.14
N GLN A 467 -0.42 -5.93 -9.93
CA GLN A 467 0.24 -7.21 -9.66
C GLN A 467 -0.43 -7.89 -8.46
N ARG A 468 -0.51 -9.21 -8.49
CA ARG A 468 -1.00 -10.01 -7.37
C ARG A 468 -0.21 -11.30 -7.25
N LEU A 469 -0.01 -11.79 -6.04
CA LEU A 469 0.58 -13.10 -5.82
C LEU A 469 -0.33 -14.17 -6.45
N ALA A 470 0.24 -14.97 -7.35
CA ALA A 470 -0.46 -16.08 -8.00
C ALA A 470 -0.11 -17.40 -7.34
N ASP A 471 1.18 -17.75 -7.28
CA ASP A 471 1.64 -19.02 -6.72
C ASP A 471 3.15 -18.95 -6.39
N TYR A 472 3.69 -20.06 -5.89
CA TYR A 472 5.12 -20.29 -5.72
C TYR A 472 5.61 -21.28 -6.78
N GLU A 473 6.57 -20.86 -7.61
CA GLU A 473 7.15 -21.68 -8.68
C GLU A 473 8.63 -21.94 -8.43
N PRO A 474 9.21 -23.00 -9.03
CA PRO A 474 10.65 -23.25 -8.93
C PRO A 474 11.47 -22.05 -9.35
N TRP A 475 12.58 -21.83 -8.66
CA TRP A 475 13.53 -20.75 -8.94
C TRP A 475 13.91 -20.64 -10.42
N LYS A 476 13.64 -19.49 -11.05
CA LYS A 476 13.82 -19.25 -12.50
C LYS A 476 15.23 -18.79 -12.89
N GLY A 477 16.21 -18.92 -12.01
CA GLY A 477 17.59 -18.52 -12.25
C GLY A 477 17.83 -17.02 -11.97
N GLU A 478 19.06 -16.54 -12.24
CA GLU A 478 19.46 -15.16 -11.97
C GLU A 478 18.68 -14.15 -12.82
N ILE A 479 18.32 -13.02 -12.20
CA ILE A 479 17.77 -11.85 -12.89
C ILE A 479 18.83 -10.75 -12.84
N PRO A 480 19.10 -10.06 -13.95
CA PRO A 480 20.03 -8.94 -13.95
C PRO A 480 19.61 -7.87 -12.93
N GLN A 481 20.55 -7.45 -12.12
CA GLN A 481 20.40 -6.31 -11.22
C GLN A 481 20.62 -4.99 -11.99
N ARG A 482 20.72 -3.86 -11.27
CA ARG A 482 21.03 -2.55 -11.86
C ARG A 482 22.22 -2.64 -12.81
N GLU A 483 22.04 -2.23 -14.06
CA GLU A 483 23.08 -2.28 -15.09
C GLU A 483 24.20 -1.29 -14.83
N ASN A 484 23.85 -0.09 -14.34
CA ASN A 484 24.79 1.01 -14.12
C ASN A 484 25.39 0.97 -12.70
N GLY A 485 26.68 1.23 -12.59
CA GLY A 485 27.38 1.35 -11.32
C GLY A 485 26.99 2.60 -10.54
N ALA A 486 27.51 2.75 -9.33
CA ALA A 486 27.33 3.89 -8.46
C ALA A 486 28.50 4.88 -8.54
N LEU A 487 28.23 6.17 -8.37
CA LEU A 487 29.23 7.20 -8.09
C LEU A 487 29.37 7.31 -6.56
N ILE A 488 30.53 6.88 -6.04
CA ILE A 488 30.77 6.73 -4.60
C ILE A 488 31.72 7.84 -4.15
N SER A 489 31.33 8.59 -3.10
CA SER A 489 32.23 9.57 -2.50
C SER A 489 33.44 8.90 -1.85
N THR A 490 34.62 9.41 -2.12
CA THR A 490 35.89 8.97 -1.50
C THR A 490 36.31 9.85 -0.32
N GLU A 491 35.56 10.91 -0.04
CA GLU A 491 35.91 11.92 0.94
C GLU A 491 34.69 12.38 1.74
N THR A 492 34.96 12.93 2.92
CA THR A 492 33.93 13.51 3.80
C THR A 492 34.03 15.03 3.80
N GLY A 493 32.89 15.73 3.59
CA GLY A 493 32.86 17.21 3.57
C GLY A 493 31.65 17.76 2.82
N GLY A 494 31.66 19.04 2.50
CA GLY A 494 30.63 19.68 1.69
C GLY A 494 30.93 19.55 0.18
N ALA A 495 29.95 19.12 -0.62
CA ALA A 495 30.10 18.98 -2.05
C ALA A 495 30.36 20.34 -2.74
N MET A 496 31.37 20.43 -3.57
CA MET A 496 31.81 21.67 -4.24
C MET A 496 31.31 21.74 -5.67
N THR A 497 30.80 22.89 -6.09
CA THR A 497 30.29 23.13 -7.45
C THR A 497 31.29 22.68 -8.53
N TYR A 498 32.57 23.01 -8.36
CA TYR A 498 33.62 22.63 -9.30
C TYR A 498 33.81 21.12 -9.41
N ALA A 499 33.77 20.40 -8.29
CA ALA A 499 33.86 18.95 -8.29
C ALA A 499 32.67 18.32 -8.97
N LEU A 500 31.44 18.73 -8.60
CA LEU A 500 30.19 18.22 -9.19
C LEU A 500 30.12 18.49 -10.69
N TRP A 501 30.55 19.66 -11.15
CA TRP A 501 30.63 20.00 -12.58
C TRP A 501 31.51 19.02 -13.37
N ASN A 502 32.61 18.56 -12.78
CA ASN A 502 33.47 17.54 -13.42
C ASN A 502 32.88 16.13 -13.32
N ILE A 503 32.13 15.82 -12.22
CA ILE A 503 31.58 14.49 -11.98
C ILE A 503 30.32 14.25 -12.83
N GLN A 504 29.51 15.27 -13.12
CA GLN A 504 28.29 15.12 -13.93
C GLN A 504 28.55 14.54 -15.34
N ASN A 505 29.75 14.66 -15.87
CA ASN A 505 30.15 14.04 -17.15
C ASN A 505 30.31 12.51 -17.03
N ARG A 506 30.33 11.97 -15.82
CA ARG A 506 30.48 10.53 -15.53
C ARG A 506 29.18 9.84 -15.19
N GLY A 507 28.10 10.60 -15.04
CA GLY A 507 26.78 10.05 -14.69
C GLY A 507 25.83 11.10 -14.12
N SER A 508 24.67 10.66 -13.67
CA SER A 508 23.64 11.51 -13.09
C SER A 508 23.84 11.65 -11.59
N LEU A 509 23.75 12.88 -11.06
CA LEU A 509 23.96 13.18 -9.64
C LEU A 509 22.66 13.15 -8.85
N PHE A 510 22.72 12.71 -7.59
CA PHE A 510 21.64 12.76 -6.62
C PHE A 510 21.73 13.97 -5.68
N ILE A 511 22.87 14.64 -5.63
CA ILE A 511 23.17 15.72 -4.72
C ILE A 511 23.49 17.02 -5.46
N GLY A 512 23.19 18.14 -4.81
CA GLY A 512 23.58 19.49 -5.25
C GLY A 512 24.86 19.99 -4.58
N ALA A 513 25.26 21.22 -4.97
CA ALA A 513 26.35 21.91 -4.32
C ALA A 513 26.07 22.16 -2.83
N GLN A 514 27.12 22.17 -2.01
CA GLN A 514 27.10 22.33 -0.55
C GLN A 514 26.41 21.19 0.24
N THR A 515 25.90 20.16 -0.43
CA THR A 515 25.36 18.97 0.26
C THR A 515 26.47 18.29 1.07
N PRO A 516 26.27 18.01 2.37
CA PRO A 516 27.22 17.23 3.16
C PRO A 516 27.30 15.79 2.62
N VAL A 517 28.52 15.30 2.48
CA VAL A 517 28.80 13.92 2.03
C VAL A 517 29.84 13.28 2.94
N TYR A 518 29.87 11.96 2.96
CA TYR A 518 30.88 11.17 3.66
C TYR A 518 31.46 10.08 2.75
N GLU A 519 32.61 9.53 3.11
CA GLU A 519 33.24 8.42 2.39
C GLU A 519 32.30 7.21 2.36
N GLY A 520 32.08 6.63 1.17
CA GLY A 520 31.16 5.52 0.97
C GLY A 520 29.71 5.91 0.66
N MET A 521 29.34 7.20 0.77
CA MET A 521 28.04 7.70 0.34
C MET A 521 27.94 7.64 -1.19
N ILE A 522 26.81 7.16 -1.71
CA ILE A 522 26.51 7.14 -3.15
C ILE A 522 25.84 8.46 -3.51
N ILE A 523 26.49 9.19 -4.40
CA ILE A 523 26.12 10.55 -4.80
C ILE A 523 25.55 10.64 -6.22
N GLY A 524 25.42 9.48 -6.90
CA GLY A 524 24.86 9.44 -8.26
C GLY A 524 24.97 8.06 -8.90
N VAL A 525 24.44 7.96 -10.11
CA VAL A 525 24.53 6.79 -11.00
C VAL A 525 25.67 7.00 -12.00
N SER A 526 26.55 6.02 -12.14
CA SER A 526 27.61 6.00 -13.16
C SER A 526 26.99 5.78 -14.55
N ALA A 527 27.55 6.42 -15.58
CA ALA A 527 27.23 6.12 -16.98
C ALA A 527 27.79 4.76 -17.44
N LYS A 528 28.58 4.09 -16.62
CA LYS A 528 29.19 2.78 -16.89
C LYS A 528 28.64 1.74 -15.92
N ASN A 529 28.74 0.48 -16.27
CA ASN A 529 28.31 -0.66 -15.46
C ASN A 529 29.22 -0.96 -14.24
N LEU A 530 30.13 -0.09 -13.90
CA LEU A 530 31.07 -0.24 -12.79
C LEU A 530 30.92 0.89 -11.78
N ASP A 531 31.06 0.56 -10.51
CA ASP A 531 31.16 1.52 -9.42
C ASP A 531 32.42 2.40 -9.59
N MET A 532 32.25 3.70 -9.35
CA MET A 532 33.30 4.68 -9.55
C MET A 532 33.46 5.54 -8.29
N GLY A 533 34.68 5.48 -7.69
CA GLY A 533 35.05 6.41 -6.63
C GLY A 533 35.32 7.81 -7.20
N VAL A 534 34.68 8.81 -6.61
CA VAL A 534 34.77 10.21 -7.01
C VAL A 534 34.98 11.11 -5.79
N ASN A 535 35.71 12.22 -6.00
CA ASN A 535 35.94 13.20 -4.94
C ASN A 535 35.01 14.43 -5.14
N PRO A 536 33.88 14.55 -4.40
CA PRO A 536 32.92 15.64 -4.57
C PRO A 536 33.34 16.94 -3.86
N ILE A 537 34.37 16.93 -3.02
CA ILE A 537 34.79 18.09 -2.23
C ILE A 537 35.99 18.85 -2.83
N LYS A 538 36.49 18.39 -3.99
CA LYS A 538 37.69 18.97 -4.63
C LYS A 538 37.43 20.41 -5.10
N ASN A 539 38.20 21.33 -4.59
CA ASN A 539 38.15 22.72 -5.00
C ASN A 539 39.01 22.99 -6.26
N LYS A 540 38.65 24.03 -7.01
CA LYS A 540 39.50 24.52 -8.10
C LYS A 540 40.82 25.04 -7.50
N LYS A 541 41.97 24.47 -7.88
CA LYS A 541 43.26 25.02 -7.47
C LYS A 541 43.40 26.41 -8.10
N MET A 542 43.59 27.43 -7.28
CA MET A 542 43.93 28.74 -7.78
C MET A 542 45.37 28.69 -8.36
N THR A 543 45.51 28.80 -9.67
CA THR A 543 46.81 29.03 -10.33
C THR A 543 47.00 30.54 -10.45
N ALA A 544 48.25 31.00 -10.21
CA ALA A 544 48.60 32.43 -10.23
C ALA A 544 48.51 33.10 -11.62
N VAL A 545 48.27 32.35 -12.68
CA VAL A 545 48.08 32.85 -14.05
C VAL A 545 46.60 32.97 -14.36
N ARG A 546 46.05 34.18 -14.27
CA ARG A 546 44.75 34.53 -14.82
C ARG A 546 44.87 34.68 -16.33
N SER A 547 44.40 33.68 -17.09
CA SER A 547 43.99 33.92 -18.47
C SER A 547 42.61 34.57 -18.41
N THR A 548 42.53 35.86 -18.62
CA THR A 548 41.32 36.66 -18.82
C THR A 548 40.67 36.24 -20.14
N GLY A 549 39.89 35.18 -20.18
CA GLY A 549 39.32 34.81 -21.46
C GLY A 549 38.14 33.84 -21.43
N ASN A 550 38.08 32.90 -20.55
CA ASN A 550 36.98 31.89 -20.56
C ASN A 550 36.61 31.46 -19.15
N ASP A 551 35.94 32.32 -18.39
CA ASP A 551 35.09 31.89 -17.28
C ASP A 551 33.71 31.50 -17.87
N GLU A 552 33.65 30.37 -18.54
CA GLU A 552 32.36 29.74 -18.81
C GLU A 552 31.67 29.48 -17.47
N ALA A 553 30.46 30.00 -17.34
CA ALA A 553 29.66 29.78 -16.15
C ALA A 553 29.47 28.26 -15.97
N MET A 554 29.94 27.70 -14.84
CA MET A 554 29.76 26.29 -14.50
C MET A 554 28.28 26.00 -14.31
N LYS A 555 27.63 25.43 -15.32
CA LYS A 555 26.23 25.00 -15.24
C LYS A 555 26.20 23.58 -14.69
N LEU A 556 25.56 23.42 -13.53
CA LEU A 556 25.23 22.10 -13.00
C LEU A 556 23.84 21.68 -13.53
N VAL A 557 23.73 20.44 -13.95
CA VAL A 557 22.45 19.80 -14.22
C VAL A 557 21.75 19.62 -12.87
N PRO A 558 20.45 19.92 -12.74
CA PRO A 558 19.71 19.69 -11.52
C PRO A 558 19.86 18.23 -11.04
N PRO A 559 20.15 18.01 -9.75
CA PRO A 559 20.29 16.64 -9.23
C PRO A 559 18.95 15.90 -9.26
N LYS A 560 18.99 14.59 -9.50
CA LYS A 560 17.85 13.70 -9.33
C LYS A 560 17.69 13.38 -7.84
N ILE A 561 16.78 14.07 -7.15
CA ILE A 561 16.49 13.76 -5.75
C ILE A 561 15.67 12.46 -5.72
N LEU A 562 16.18 11.45 -5.02
CA LEU A 562 15.49 10.15 -4.88
C LEU A 562 14.40 10.23 -3.83
N THR A 563 13.21 9.71 -4.15
CA THR A 563 12.21 9.38 -3.14
C THR A 563 12.64 8.12 -2.37
N LEU A 564 11.94 7.79 -1.28
CA LEU A 564 12.24 6.59 -0.49
C LEU A 564 12.14 5.32 -1.35
N GLU A 565 11.07 5.18 -2.12
CA GLU A 565 10.86 4.08 -3.04
C GLU A 565 12.00 3.98 -4.06
N GLN A 566 12.31 5.07 -4.73
CA GLN A 566 13.39 5.12 -5.72
C GLN A 566 14.77 4.78 -5.11
N ALA A 567 15.01 5.16 -3.86
CA ALA A 567 16.25 4.82 -3.17
C ALA A 567 16.33 3.31 -2.86
N ILE A 568 15.22 2.70 -2.41
CA ILE A 568 15.12 1.27 -2.12
C ILE A 568 15.24 0.43 -3.39
N GLU A 569 14.58 0.85 -4.47
CA GLU A 569 14.66 0.22 -5.79
C GLU A 569 16.08 0.30 -6.37
N PHE A 570 16.77 1.40 -6.11
CA PHE A 570 18.11 1.67 -6.67
C PHE A 570 19.21 0.79 -6.08
N ILE A 571 19.14 0.45 -4.79
CA ILE A 571 20.26 -0.21 -4.10
C ILE A 571 20.46 -1.66 -4.52
N ASN A 572 21.73 -2.08 -4.54
CA ASN A 572 22.18 -3.47 -4.66
C ASN A 572 22.37 -4.12 -3.27
N ASP A 573 22.70 -5.41 -3.25
CA ASP A 573 22.84 -6.19 -1.99
C ASP A 573 23.99 -5.70 -1.07
N ASP A 574 24.98 -4.99 -1.63
CA ASP A 574 26.10 -4.38 -0.92
C ASP A 574 25.88 -2.90 -0.57
N GLU A 575 24.64 -2.42 -0.74
CA GLU A 575 24.25 -1.03 -0.52
C GLU A 575 23.12 -0.95 0.51
N LEU A 576 22.98 0.20 1.14
CA LEU A 576 21.96 0.49 2.16
C LEU A 576 21.35 1.86 1.88
N VAL A 577 20.08 2.01 2.26
CA VAL A 577 19.42 3.32 2.34
C VAL A 577 19.46 3.80 3.79
N GLU A 578 19.97 4.99 4.00
CA GLU A 578 19.90 5.73 5.25
C GLU A 578 18.67 6.64 5.22
N ILE A 579 17.73 6.38 6.09
CA ILE A 579 16.45 7.09 6.21
C ILE A 579 16.49 7.94 7.46
N THR A 580 16.37 9.25 7.29
CA THR A 580 16.30 10.21 8.40
C THR A 580 15.08 11.12 8.23
N PRO A 581 14.62 11.82 9.26
CA PRO A 581 13.49 12.75 9.14
C PRO A 581 13.64 13.79 8.03
N THR A 582 14.89 14.23 7.78
CA THR A 582 15.18 15.31 6.82
C THR A 582 15.69 14.82 5.47
N ASP A 583 16.39 13.67 5.43
CA ASP A 583 17.15 13.22 4.27
C ASP A 583 16.99 11.73 4.02
N ILE A 584 17.06 11.35 2.75
CA ILE A 584 17.19 9.97 2.29
C ILE A 584 18.51 9.89 1.56
N ARG A 585 19.44 9.06 2.06
CA ARG A 585 20.78 8.89 1.49
C ARG A 585 21.02 7.43 1.13
N VAL A 586 21.76 7.22 0.07
CA VAL A 586 22.20 5.87 -0.34
C VAL A 586 23.67 5.74 -0.04
N ARG A 587 24.10 4.58 0.49
CA ARG A 587 25.50 4.34 0.82
C ARG A 587 25.92 2.90 0.56
N LYS A 588 27.20 2.68 0.48
CA LYS A 588 27.75 1.31 0.54
C LYS A 588 27.66 0.77 1.97
N LYS A 589 27.46 -0.54 2.09
CA LYS A 589 27.50 -1.25 3.36
C LYS A 589 28.86 -1.10 4.04
N TYR A 590 29.94 -1.24 3.26
CA TYR A 590 31.31 -1.00 3.68
C TYR A 590 31.76 0.36 3.16
N LEU A 591 32.02 1.30 4.05
CA LEU A 591 32.22 2.70 3.69
C LEU A 591 33.55 2.94 3.01
N THR A 592 34.66 2.36 3.53
CA THR A 592 36.00 2.58 2.95
C THR A 592 36.29 1.67 1.76
N ALA A 593 37.10 2.14 0.84
CA ALA A 593 37.52 1.35 -0.30
C ALA A 593 38.31 0.08 0.10
N ILE A 594 39.02 0.13 1.23
CA ILE A 594 39.77 -1.00 1.78
C ILE A 594 38.81 -2.11 2.26
N GLU A 595 37.80 -1.74 3.04
CA GLU A 595 36.77 -2.69 3.52
C GLU A 595 36.04 -3.35 2.35
N ARG A 596 35.63 -2.58 1.35
CA ARG A 596 34.96 -3.13 0.15
C ARG A 596 35.86 -4.14 -0.59
N ARG A 597 37.15 -3.86 -0.76
CA ARG A 597 38.11 -4.80 -1.38
C ARG A 597 38.28 -6.07 -0.53
N LYS A 598 38.40 -5.92 0.80
CA LYS A 598 38.53 -7.06 1.71
C LYS A 598 37.31 -7.97 1.58
N HIS A 599 36.12 -7.41 1.64
CA HIS A 599 34.88 -8.17 1.50
C HIS A 599 34.73 -8.83 0.11
N ALA A 600 35.10 -8.14 -0.96
CA ALA A 600 35.08 -8.72 -2.30
C ALA A 600 36.06 -9.92 -2.45
N ARG A 601 37.21 -9.88 -1.78
CA ARG A 601 38.16 -11.03 -1.72
C ARG A 601 37.56 -12.19 -0.92
N GLU A 602 36.91 -11.94 0.21
CA GLU A 602 36.22 -12.95 1.02
C GLU A 602 35.10 -13.67 0.24
N LEU A 603 34.42 -12.94 -0.65
CA LEU A 603 33.39 -13.51 -1.54
C LEU A 603 33.95 -14.21 -2.79
N GLY A 604 35.28 -14.25 -2.97
CA GLY A 604 35.91 -14.85 -4.16
C GLY A 604 35.65 -14.11 -5.48
N LYS A 605 35.19 -12.86 -5.42
CA LYS A 605 34.87 -12.02 -6.58
C LYS A 605 36.12 -11.34 -7.19
N ILE A 606 37.24 -11.35 -6.46
CA ILE A 606 38.55 -10.82 -6.93
C ILE A 606 39.58 -11.92 -6.66
N GLU A 607 40.23 -12.43 -7.71
CA GLU A 607 41.39 -13.29 -7.56
C GLU A 607 42.53 -12.53 -6.85
N ASN A 608 43.30 -13.23 -6.00
CA ASN A 608 44.46 -12.66 -5.34
C ASN A 608 45.45 -12.19 -6.43
N GLU A 609 45.41 -10.91 -6.79
CA GLU A 609 46.59 -10.29 -7.36
C GLU A 609 47.66 -10.32 -6.26
N SER A 610 48.56 -11.27 -6.40
CA SER A 610 49.79 -11.38 -5.62
C SER A 610 50.51 -10.06 -5.64
N ASP A 611 50.84 -9.57 -4.44
CA ASP A 611 51.80 -8.48 -4.21
C ASP A 611 52.99 -8.59 -5.16
N GLU A 612 53.12 -7.67 -6.10
CA GLU A 612 54.37 -7.19 -6.67
C GLU A 612 54.45 -5.65 -6.63
#